data_fd4b9dc89e13d588cfd8c1560a277843
#
_entry.id   fd4b9dc89e13d588cfd8c1560a277843
#
_cell.length_a   1.000
_cell.length_b   1.000
_cell.length_c   1.000
_cell.angle_alpha   90.00
_cell.angle_beta   90.00
_cell.angle_gamma   90.00
#
_symmetry.space_group_name_H-M   'P 1'
#
loop_
_entity.id
_entity.type
_entity.pdbx_description
1 polymer ?
#
loop_
_entity_poly.entity_id
_entity_poly.type
_entity_poly.pdbx_seq_one_letter_code
_entity_poly.pdbx_strand_id
1 'polypeptide(L)'
;KKSDMVKASSKESLAALTLGALGVVYGDIGTSPLYTMKEVFSPATGVPLDATNLIGAVSVIFWGLMLVVTLKYVVLILRADNRGEGGIMALTALAAKAAGKTPHRRVILLLTGVFGAALFYGDSVITPAISVLSAVEGLEVATPAFKPYVLPICIAVLIGLFAVQRFGTGLVGKLFGPVIVLWFAVLTWTGL
;
A
#
# COMPACT_ATOMS: atom_id res chain seq x y z
N LYS A 1 -14.04 -34.40 13.48
CA LYS A 1 -13.98 -33.90 12.07
C LYS A 1 -13.96 -32.34 11.96
N LYS A 2 -14.63 -31.59 12.89
CA LYS A 2 -14.59 -30.12 12.94
C LYS A 2 -13.37 -29.61 13.74
N SER A 3 -12.86 -30.42 14.68
CA SER A 3 -11.66 -30.16 15.47
C SER A 3 -10.37 -30.33 14.64
N ASP A 4 -10.37 -31.21 13.66
CA ASP A 4 -9.20 -31.51 12.85
C ASP A 4 -8.98 -30.48 11.72
N MET A 5 -10.06 -29.81 11.26
CA MET A 5 -9.96 -28.70 10.30
C MET A 5 -9.41 -27.41 10.92
N VAL A 6 -9.58 -27.21 12.23
CA VAL A 6 -9.02 -26.04 12.93
C VAL A 6 -7.53 -26.23 13.24
N LYS A 7 -7.05 -27.48 13.34
CA LYS A 7 -5.63 -27.79 13.56
C LYS A 7 -4.75 -27.78 12.30
N ALA A 8 -5.32 -27.82 11.11
CA ALA A 8 -4.58 -27.76 9.85
C ALA A 8 -4.19 -26.33 9.41
N SER A 9 -4.71 -25.30 10.09
CA SER A 9 -4.39 -23.88 9.84
C SER A 9 -3.18 -23.35 10.64
N SER A 10 -2.39 -24.21 11.28
CA SER A 10 -1.35 -23.74 12.17
C SER A 10 0.00 -24.31 11.84
N LYS A 11 0.79 -23.61 11.13
CA LYS A 11 2.24 -23.39 11.19
C LYS A 11 2.77 -22.86 9.86
N GLU A 12 2.18 -21.80 9.36
CA GLU A 12 3.01 -20.95 8.52
C GLU A 12 4.13 -20.44 9.42
N SER A 13 5.38 -20.66 9.01
CA SER A 13 6.51 -20.22 9.82
C SER A 13 6.43 -18.69 9.95
N LEU A 14 6.87 -18.15 11.09
CA LEU A 14 6.92 -16.70 11.30
C LEU A 14 7.63 -15.99 10.12
N ALA A 15 8.66 -16.62 9.55
CA ALA A 15 9.35 -16.13 8.37
C ALA A 15 8.44 -16.03 7.13
N ALA A 16 7.57 -17.02 6.89
CA ALA A 16 6.65 -16.98 5.75
C ALA A 16 5.58 -15.89 5.93
N LEU A 17 5.07 -15.74 7.15
CA LEU A 17 4.13 -14.64 7.48
C LEU A 17 4.78 -13.27 7.35
N THR A 18 6.02 -13.13 7.82
CA THR A 18 6.79 -11.89 7.69
C THR A 18 7.04 -11.56 6.21
N LEU A 19 7.43 -12.54 5.40
CA LEU A 19 7.66 -12.34 3.96
C LEU A 19 6.37 -11.96 3.23
N GLY A 20 5.26 -12.60 3.57
CA GLY A 20 3.93 -12.25 3.04
C GLY A 20 3.51 -10.83 3.44
N ALA A 21 3.72 -10.46 4.70
CA ALA A 21 3.44 -9.12 5.20
C ALA A 21 4.33 -8.05 4.51
N LEU A 22 5.62 -8.34 4.29
CA LEU A 22 6.50 -7.47 3.51
C LEU A 22 5.95 -7.23 2.11
N GLY A 23 5.53 -8.28 1.39
CA GLY A 23 5.00 -8.16 0.04
C GLY A 23 3.72 -7.32 -0.04
N VAL A 24 2.81 -7.50 0.92
CA VAL A 24 1.52 -6.79 0.92
C VAL A 24 1.66 -5.35 1.42
N VAL A 25 2.37 -5.13 2.54
CA VAL A 25 2.44 -3.82 3.20
C VAL A 25 3.48 -2.92 2.53
N TYR A 26 4.66 -3.46 2.21
CA TYR A 26 5.76 -2.66 1.66
C TYR A 26 5.80 -2.62 0.14
N GLY A 27 4.88 -3.29 -0.55
CA GLY A 27 4.73 -3.16 -2.00
C GLY A 27 4.49 -1.72 -2.42
N ASP A 28 3.52 -1.07 -1.80
CA ASP A 28 3.18 0.33 -2.04
C ASP A 28 4.21 1.30 -1.42
N ILE A 29 4.57 1.10 -0.15
CA ILE A 29 5.56 1.95 0.55
C ILE A 29 6.93 1.93 -0.15
N GLY A 30 7.29 0.83 -0.80
CA GLY A 30 8.55 0.68 -1.53
C GLY A 30 8.57 1.35 -2.90
N THR A 31 7.43 1.67 -3.47
CA THR A 31 7.31 2.26 -4.82
C THR A 31 6.85 3.71 -4.79
N SER A 32 5.93 4.06 -3.91
CA SER A 32 5.33 5.39 -3.82
C SER A 32 6.33 6.54 -3.63
N PRO A 33 7.39 6.42 -2.80
CA PRO A 33 8.39 7.47 -2.67
C PRO A 33 9.10 7.82 -3.97
N LEU A 34 9.29 6.85 -4.89
CA LEU A 34 10.00 7.08 -6.14
C LEU A 34 9.20 7.96 -7.11
N TYR A 35 7.93 7.65 -7.34
CA TYR A 35 7.12 8.50 -8.18
C TYR A 35 6.80 9.84 -7.51
N THR A 36 6.71 9.88 -6.18
CA THR A 36 6.57 11.15 -5.44
C THR A 36 7.79 12.05 -5.66
N MET A 37 8.99 11.50 -5.57
CA MET A 37 10.23 12.27 -5.86
C MET A 37 10.24 12.76 -7.30
N LYS A 38 9.89 11.91 -8.27
CA LYS A 38 9.77 12.30 -9.68
C LYS A 38 8.80 13.47 -9.87
N GLU A 39 7.65 13.42 -9.21
CA GLU A 39 6.62 14.45 -9.32
C GLU A 39 7.02 15.76 -8.64
N VAL A 40 7.63 15.69 -7.46
CA VAL A 40 8.14 16.88 -6.72
C VAL A 40 9.13 17.67 -7.56
N PHE A 41 9.97 17.02 -8.33
CA PHE A 41 10.98 17.65 -9.18
C PHE A 41 10.56 17.74 -10.66
N SER A 42 9.28 17.57 -10.95
CA SER A 42 8.75 17.77 -12.30
C SER A 42 8.81 19.25 -12.69
N PRO A 43 8.95 19.58 -13.97
CA PRO A 43 8.97 20.97 -14.44
C PRO A 43 7.72 21.78 -14.02
N ALA A 44 6.59 21.10 -13.79
CA ALA A 44 5.33 21.73 -13.42
C ALA A 44 5.36 22.32 -12.01
N THR A 45 6.17 21.81 -11.10
CA THR A 45 6.25 22.28 -9.71
C THR A 45 7.19 23.46 -9.53
N GLY A 46 8.14 23.64 -10.45
CA GLY A 46 9.16 24.70 -10.37
C GLY A 46 10.19 24.49 -9.24
N VAL A 47 10.19 23.34 -8.56
CA VAL A 47 11.16 23.04 -7.52
C VAL A 47 12.49 22.67 -8.17
N PRO A 48 13.58 23.43 -7.92
CA PRO A 48 14.89 23.12 -8.48
C PRO A 48 15.45 21.82 -7.91
N LEU A 49 16.09 21.02 -8.77
CA LEU A 49 16.76 19.79 -8.36
C LEU A 49 18.15 20.14 -7.82
N ASP A 50 18.23 20.45 -6.54
CA ASP A 50 19.46 20.69 -5.80
C ASP A 50 19.52 19.83 -4.52
N ALA A 51 20.69 19.75 -3.90
CA ALA A 51 20.91 18.92 -2.73
C ALA A 51 20.00 19.29 -1.54
N THR A 52 19.70 20.55 -1.34
CA THR A 52 18.87 21.05 -0.24
C THR A 52 17.42 20.61 -0.42
N ASN A 53 16.86 20.83 -1.61
CA ASN A 53 15.50 20.42 -1.93
C ASN A 53 15.34 18.90 -1.97
N LEU A 54 16.36 18.18 -2.45
CA LEU A 54 16.37 16.73 -2.45
C LEU A 54 16.32 16.17 -1.02
N ILE A 55 17.19 16.65 -0.12
CA ILE A 55 17.16 16.26 1.29
C ILE A 55 15.84 16.66 1.95
N GLY A 56 15.33 17.84 1.65
CA GLY A 56 14.03 18.31 2.14
C GLY A 56 12.89 17.39 1.74
N ALA A 57 12.78 17.02 0.47
CA ALA A 57 11.75 16.13 -0.04
C ALA A 57 11.84 14.72 0.59
N VAL A 58 13.05 14.14 0.66
CA VAL A 58 13.29 12.85 1.33
C VAL A 58 12.90 12.91 2.81
N SER A 59 13.26 14.02 3.50
CA SER A 59 12.90 14.23 4.90
C SER A 59 11.39 14.28 5.12
N VAL A 60 10.64 14.98 4.26
CA VAL A 60 9.17 15.05 4.33
C VAL A 60 8.55 13.66 4.13
N ILE A 61 9.02 12.91 3.13
CA ILE A 61 8.56 11.54 2.89
C ILE A 61 8.85 10.65 4.10
N PHE A 62 10.07 10.69 4.63
CA PHE A 62 10.47 9.89 5.80
C PHE A 62 9.60 10.19 7.02
N TRP A 63 9.45 11.46 7.38
CA TRP A 63 8.64 11.83 8.55
C TRP A 63 7.16 11.58 8.32
N GLY A 64 6.64 11.76 7.10
CA GLY A 64 5.28 11.37 6.74
C GLY A 64 5.03 9.89 6.98
N LEU A 65 5.93 9.02 6.52
CA LEU A 65 5.85 7.57 6.78
C LEU A 65 5.98 7.23 8.26
N MET A 66 6.90 7.88 8.98
CA MET A 66 7.05 7.65 10.42
C MET A 66 5.79 8.03 11.21
N LEU A 67 5.20 9.19 10.93
CA LEU A 67 4.01 9.67 11.65
C LEU A 67 2.75 8.90 11.24
N VAL A 68 2.53 8.72 9.95
CA VAL A 68 1.27 8.14 9.43
C VAL A 68 1.30 6.61 9.51
N VAL A 69 2.36 5.97 9.01
CA VAL A 69 2.41 4.51 8.97
C VAL A 69 2.84 3.96 10.33
N THR A 70 3.97 4.39 10.86
CA THR A 70 4.51 3.79 12.09
C THR A 70 3.70 4.20 13.32
N LEU A 71 3.61 5.50 13.60
CA LEU A 71 2.99 5.95 14.85
C LEU A 71 1.45 5.78 14.80
N LYS A 72 0.80 6.35 13.79
CA LYS A 72 -0.67 6.33 13.71
C LYS A 72 -1.20 4.92 13.43
N TYR A 73 -0.67 4.25 12.39
CA TYR A 73 -1.24 2.97 11.94
C TYR A 73 -0.72 1.80 12.78
N VAL A 74 0.60 1.56 12.81
CA VAL A 74 1.18 0.38 13.49
C VAL A 74 1.01 0.46 15.00
N VAL A 75 1.35 1.60 15.62
CA VAL A 75 1.31 1.71 17.10
C VAL A 75 -0.10 1.88 17.63
N LEU A 76 -0.98 2.64 16.96
CA LEU A 76 -2.31 2.95 17.48
C LEU A 76 -3.41 2.08 16.84
N ILE A 77 -3.56 2.09 15.50
CA ILE A 77 -4.72 1.50 14.83
C ILE A 77 -4.67 -0.03 14.82
N LEU A 78 -3.51 -0.66 14.65
CA LEU A 78 -3.40 -2.12 14.67
C LEU A 78 -3.78 -2.75 16.02
N ARG A 79 -3.88 -1.97 17.09
CA ARG A 79 -4.40 -2.44 18.38
C ARG A 79 -5.92 -2.58 18.40
N ALA A 80 -6.63 -2.00 17.43
CA ALA A 80 -8.08 -2.09 17.31
C ALA A 80 -8.48 -3.39 16.60
N ASP A 81 -8.29 -4.51 17.29
CA ASP A 81 -8.68 -5.85 16.84
C ASP A 81 -10.14 -6.15 17.15
N ASN A 82 -10.86 -6.68 16.18
CA ASN A 82 -12.21 -7.20 16.34
C ASN A 82 -12.24 -8.71 16.04
N ARG A 83 -11.86 -9.53 17.02
CA ARG A 83 -11.83 -11.01 16.95
C ARG A 83 -10.88 -11.54 15.86
N GLY A 84 -9.69 -10.95 15.72
CA GLY A 84 -8.70 -11.31 14.73
C GLY A 84 -8.88 -10.60 13.39
N GLU A 85 -9.88 -9.74 13.26
CA GLU A 85 -10.10 -8.93 12.06
C GLU A 85 -9.75 -7.46 12.31
N GLY A 86 -9.04 -6.86 11.38
CA GLY A 86 -8.63 -5.46 11.39
C GLY A 86 -9.23 -4.67 10.22
N GLY A 87 -8.69 -3.47 10.01
CA GLY A 87 -9.10 -2.57 8.93
C GLY A 87 -10.28 -1.67 9.26
N ILE A 88 -10.71 -0.88 8.28
CA ILE A 88 -11.69 0.18 8.47
C ILE A 88 -13.07 -0.33 8.91
N MET A 89 -13.48 -1.48 8.42
CA MET A 89 -14.78 -2.07 8.78
C MET A 89 -14.79 -2.58 10.22
N ALA A 90 -13.71 -3.23 10.66
CA ALA A 90 -13.54 -3.67 12.04
C ALA A 90 -13.51 -2.48 13.01
N LEU A 91 -12.75 -1.43 12.69
CA LEU A 91 -12.69 -0.21 13.46
C LEU A 91 -14.06 0.48 13.55
N THR A 92 -14.80 0.54 12.44
CA THR A 92 -16.15 1.10 12.40
C THR A 92 -17.12 0.31 13.29
N ALA A 93 -17.05 -1.02 13.25
CA ALA A 93 -17.86 -1.89 14.10
C ALA A 93 -17.55 -1.70 15.59
N LEU A 94 -16.27 -1.59 15.97
CA LEU A 94 -15.84 -1.32 17.34
C LEU A 94 -16.30 0.06 17.82
N ALA A 95 -16.13 1.09 16.99
CA ALA A 95 -16.54 2.45 17.30
C ALA A 95 -18.07 2.54 17.46
N ALA A 96 -18.84 1.92 16.57
CA ALA A 96 -20.30 1.87 16.66
C ALA A 96 -20.78 1.12 17.92
N LYS A 97 -20.07 0.08 18.34
CA LYS A 97 -20.34 -0.64 19.59
C LYS A 97 -20.03 0.22 20.81
N ALA A 98 -18.93 0.96 20.79
CA ALA A 98 -18.52 1.88 21.87
C ALA A 98 -19.47 3.09 22.00
N ALA A 99 -20.22 3.45 20.96
CA ALA A 99 -21.23 4.53 21.01
C ALA A 99 -22.38 4.24 21.98
N GLY A 100 -22.54 2.99 22.40
CA GLY A 100 -23.56 2.56 23.35
C GLY A 100 -24.99 2.77 22.84
N LYS A 101 -25.88 3.25 23.72
CA LYS A 101 -27.31 3.45 23.42
C LYS A 101 -27.64 4.80 22.77
N THR A 102 -26.64 5.63 22.41
CA THR A 102 -26.86 6.95 21.81
C THR A 102 -27.00 6.83 20.30
N PRO A 103 -28.25 6.87 19.75
CA PRO A 103 -28.47 6.57 18.33
C PRO A 103 -27.78 7.57 17.39
N HIS A 104 -27.79 8.84 17.75
CA HIS A 104 -27.15 9.89 16.95
C HIS A 104 -25.61 9.69 16.81
N ARG A 105 -24.91 9.41 17.90
CA ARG A 105 -23.47 9.08 17.88
C ARG A 105 -23.17 7.86 17.02
N ARG A 106 -24.00 6.82 17.14
CA ARG A 106 -23.83 5.59 16.37
C ARG A 106 -23.98 5.85 14.86
N VAL A 107 -24.95 6.64 14.45
CA VAL A 107 -25.17 7.01 13.04
C VAL A 107 -23.98 7.79 12.50
N ILE A 108 -23.49 8.79 13.23
CA ILE A 108 -22.32 9.57 12.82
C ILE A 108 -21.10 8.65 12.63
N LEU A 109 -20.82 7.78 13.59
CA LEU A 109 -19.68 6.86 13.49
C LEU A 109 -19.80 5.87 12.32
N LEU A 110 -21.00 5.36 12.04
CA LEU A 110 -21.25 4.51 10.89
C LEU A 110 -21.05 5.27 9.59
N LEU A 111 -21.59 6.49 9.47
CA LEU A 111 -21.41 7.33 8.27
C LEU A 111 -19.93 7.68 8.04
N THR A 112 -19.20 8.00 9.11
CA THR A 112 -17.75 8.24 9.02
C THR A 112 -17.00 6.99 8.56
N GLY A 113 -17.38 5.81 9.06
CA GLY A 113 -16.81 4.54 8.63
C GLY A 113 -17.10 4.22 7.16
N VAL A 114 -18.34 4.44 6.70
CA VAL A 114 -18.71 4.28 5.29
C VAL A 114 -17.95 5.26 4.39
N PHE A 115 -17.84 6.51 4.81
CA PHE A 115 -17.06 7.51 4.08
C PHE A 115 -15.58 7.10 3.97
N GLY A 116 -14.99 6.65 5.09
CA GLY A 116 -13.62 6.15 5.08
C GLY A 116 -13.44 4.91 4.18
N ALA A 117 -14.42 3.99 4.18
CA ALA A 117 -14.40 2.84 3.27
C ALA A 117 -14.50 3.28 1.80
N ALA A 118 -15.32 4.27 1.48
CA ALA A 118 -15.41 4.82 0.12
C ALA A 118 -14.08 5.44 -0.34
N LEU A 119 -13.39 6.17 0.53
CA LEU A 119 -12.05 6.70 0.24
C LEU A 119 -11.03 5.59 0.01
N PHE A 120 -11.07 4.53 0.82
CA PHE A 120 -10.20 3.36 0.65
C PHE A 120 -10.44 2.66 -0.69
N TYR A 121 -11.70 2.50 -1.10
CA TYR A 121 -12.02 1.93 -2.43
C TYR A 121 -11.54 2.82 -3.57
N GLY A 122 -11.65 4.14 -3.43
CA GLY A 122 -11.08 5.10 -4.39
C GLY A 122 -9.57 4.95 -4.55
N ASP A 123 -8.86 4.88 -3.43
CA ASP A 123 -7.42 4.65 -3.39
C ASP A 123 -7.02 3.32 -4.04
N SER A 124 -7.79 2.26 -3.82
CA SER A 124 -7.55 0.92 -4.41
C SER A 124 -7.54 0.90 -5.94
N VAL A 125 -8.10 1.91 -6.60
CA VAL A 125 -8.08 2.07 -8.05
C VAL A 125 -6.94 3.00 -8.48
N ILE A 126 -6.76 4.11 -7.77
CA ILE A 126 -5.82 5.18 -8.13
C ILE A 126 -4.37 4.73 -7.90
N THR A 127 -4.08 4.17 -6.75
CA THR A 127 -2.70 3.79 -6.36
C THR A 127 -2.07 2.76 -7.31
N PRO A 128 -2.72 1.63 -7.68
CA PRO A 128 -2.18 0.71 -8.67
C PRO A 128 -1.97 1.36 -10.05
N ALA A 129 -2.90 2.24 -10.46
CA ALA A 129 -2.80 2.92 -11.75
C ALA A 129 -1.58 3.83 -11.81
N ILE A 130 -1.34 4.65 -10.78
CA ILE A 130 -0.17 5.54 -10.70
C ILE A 130 1.12 4.74 -10.61
N SER A 131 1.18 3.69 -9.79
CA SER A 131 2.38 2.88 -9.61
C SER A 131 2.78 2.16 -10.90
N VAL A 132 1.81 1.58 -11.63
CA VAL A 132 2.07 0.92 -12.91
C VAL A 132 2.47 1.94 -13.97
N LEU A 133 1.78 3.08 -14.05
CA LEU A 133 2.12 4.15 -14.99
C LEU A 133 3.57 4.63 -14.78
N SER A 134 3.92 4.96 -13.55
CA SER A 134 5.27 5.43 -13.21
C SER A 134 6.36 4.40 -13.52
N ALA A 135 6.09 3.11 -13.28
CA ALA A 135 7.02 2.04 -13.62
C ALA A 135 7.22 1.90 -15.15
N VAL A 136 6.14 1.98 -15.91
CA VAL A 136 6.18 1.85 -17.38
C VAL A 136 6.80 3.10 -18.03
N GLU A 137 6.55 4.30 -17.48
CA GLU A 137 7.23 5.52 -17.91
C GLU A 137 8.75 5.46 -17.74
N GLY A 138 9.25 4.66 -16.80
CA GLY A 138 10.68 4.37 -16.69
C GLY A 138 11.30 3.76 -17.95
N LEU A 139 10.51 3.05 -18.79
CA LEU A 139 10.96 2.52 -20.06
C LEU A 139 11.24 3.62 -21.10
N GLU A 140 10.55 4.77 -21.02
CA GLU A 140 10.83 5.91 -21.90
C GLU A 140 12.22 6.50 -21.66
N VAL A 141 12.68 6.45 -20.40
CA VAL A 141 14.03 6.92 -20.04
C VAL A 141 15.11 6.05 -20.72
N ALA A 142 14.86 4.73 -20.79
CA ALA A 142 15.77 3.81 -21.48
C ALA A 142 15.70 3.92 -23.00
N THR A 143 14.49 4.11 -23.56
CA THR A 143 14.27 4.18 -25.01
C THR A 143 13.02 5.01 -25.34
N PRO A 144 13.16 6.21 -25.93
CA PRO A 144 12.03 7.07 -26.32
C PRO A 144 11.01 6.42 -27.27
N ALA A 145 11.40 5.35 -27.97
CA ALA A 145 10.53 4.58 -28.85
C ALA A 145 9.34 3.93 -28.11
N PHE A 146 9.43 3.73 -26.79
CA PHE A 146 8.34 3.18 -25.98
C PHE A 146 7.21 4.16 -25.66
N LYS A 147 7.42 5.45 -25.84
CA LYS A 147 6.42 6.49 -25.55
C LYS A 147 5.00 6.19 -26.02
N PRO A 148 4.73 5.78 -27.29
CA PRO A 148 3.38 5.46 -27.75
C PRO A 148 2.80 4.19 -27.12
N TYR A 149 3.63 3.33 -26.53
CA TYR A 149 3.21 2.05 -25.95
C TYR A 149 2.99 2.10 -24.44
N VAL A 150 3.36 3.18 -23.75
CA VAL A 150 3.22 3.33 -22.29
C VAL A 150 1.80 3.03 -21.85
N LEU A 151 0.80 3.72 -22.41
CA LEU A 151 -0.60 3.54 -22.02
C LEU A 151 -1.13 2.13 -22.33
N PRO A 152 -0.94 1.55 -23.53
CA PRO A 152 -1.32 0.15 -23.79
C PRO A 152 -0.67 -0.86 -22.85
N ILE A 153 0.61 -0.69 -22.53
CA ILE A 153 1.33 -1.57 -21.59
C ILE A 153 0.73 -1.43 -20.18
N CYS A 154 0.50 -0.21 -19.71
CA CYS A 154 -0.15 0.03 -18.40
C CYS A 154 -1.50 -0.66 -18.30
N ILE A 155 -2.35 -0.52 -19.31
CA ILE A 155 -3.67 -1.16 -19.35
C ILE A 155 -3.54 -2.69 -19.31
N ALA A 156 -2.63 -3.26 -20.09
CA ALA A 156 -2.41 -4.71 -20.11
C ALA A 156 -1.91 -5.23 -18.75
N VAL A 157 -0.98 -4.51 -18.11
CA VAL A 157 -0.46 -4.86 -16.78
C VAL A 157 -1.57 -4.77 -15.72
N LEU A 158 -2.38 -3.71 -15.73
CA LEU A 158 -3.48 -3.55 -14.78
C LEU A 158 -4.55 -4.63 -14.95
N ILE A 159 -4.93 -4.96 -16.19
CA ILE A 159 -5.85 -6.07 -16.46
C ILE A 159 -5.29 -7.38 -15.92
N GLY A 160 -4.01 -7.66 -16.16
CA GLY A 160 -3.33 -8.85 -15.65
C GLY A 160 -3.31 -8.89 -14.12
N LEU A 161 -2.99 -7.76 -13.48
CA LEU A 161 -2.96 -7.63 -12.02
C LEU A 161 -4.33 -7.91 -11.40
N PHE A 162 -5.38 -7.25 -11.90
CA PHE A 162 -6.74 -7.45 -11.39
C PHE A 162 -7.28 -8.85 -11.69
N ALA A 163 -6.89 -9.46 -12.81
CA ALA A 163 -7.25 -10.84 -13.11
C ALA A 163 -6.62 -11.83 -12.11
N VAL A 164 -5.39 -11.57 -11.66
CA VAL A 164 -4.70 -12.40 -10.65
C VAL A 164 -5.27 -12.19 -9.25
N GLN A 165 -5.72 -10.99 -8.92
CA GLN A 165 -6.30 -10.69 -7.60
C GLN A 165 -7.52 -11.56 -7.25
N ARG A 166 -8.26 -12.05 -8.24
CA ARG A 166 -9.40 -12.97 -8.00
C ARG A 166 -9.02 -14.27 -7.28
N PHE A 167 -7.75 -14.64 -7.31
CA PHE A 167 -7.26 -15.85 -6.63
C PHE A 167 -6.90 -15.63 -5.15
N GLY A 168 -7.11 -14.42 -4.64
CA GLY A 168 -6.92 -14.07 -3.24
C GLY A 168 -5.55 -13.44 -2.94
N THR A 169 -5.51 -12.68 -1.84
CA THR A 169 -4.33 -11.91 -1.41
C THR A 169 -3.18 -12.78 -0.93
N GLY A 170 -3.44 -14.01 -0.49
CA GLY A 170 -2.40 -14.93 -0.01
C GLY A 170 -1.41 -15.36 -1.08
N LEU A 171 -1.87 -15.58 -2.32
CA LEU A 171 -1.01 -15.89 -3.46
C LEU A 171 -0.16 -14.68 -3.83
N VAL A 172 -0.81 -13.52 -3.89
CA VAL A 172 -0.17 -12.23 -4.21
C VAL A 172 0.94 -11.91 -3.20
N GLY A 173 0.68 -12.04 -1.90
CA GLY A 173 1.67 -11.81 -0.86
C GLY A 173 2.89 -12.73 -0.94
N LYS A 174 2.67 -14.01 -1.24
CA LYS A 174 3.76 -15.00 -1.43
C LYS A 174 4.64 -14.67 -2.64
N LEU A 175 4.05 -14.12 -3.69
CA LEU A 175 4.78 -13.76 -4.91
C LEU A 175 5.54 -12.43 -4.72
N PHE A 176 4.89 -11.44 -4.13
CA PHE A 176 5.46 -10.09 -3.99
C PHE A 176 6.50 -9.99 -2.88
N GLY A 177 6.42 -10.81 -1.82
CA GLY A 177 7.39 -10.78 -0.72
C GLY A 177 8.84 -10.88 -1.21
N PRO A 178 9.24 -11.91 -1.93
CA PRO A 178 10.59 -12.05 -2.48
C PRO A 178 10.98 -10.91 -3.43
N VAL A 179 10.04 -10.43 -4.25
CA VAL A 179 10.28 -9.31 -5.19
C VAL A 179 10.59 -8.04 -4.43
N ILE A 180 9.86 -7.73 -3.37
CA ILE A 180 10.09 -6.54 -2.54
C ILE A 180 11.41 -6.63 -1.76
N VAL A 181 11.79 -7.81 -1.28
CA VAL A 181 13.11 -7.99 -0.65
C VAL A 181 14.23 -7.71 -1.65
N LEU A 182 14.13 -8.26 -2.86
CA LEU A 182 15.09 -7.98 -3.93
C LEU A 182 15.11 -6.49 -4.28
N TRP A 183 13.95 -5.86 -4.39
CA TRP A 183 13.80 -4.44 -4.67
C TRP A 183 14.52 -3.57 -3.63
N PHE A 184 14.30 -3.81 -2.34
CA PHE A 184 15.00 -3.09 -1.29
C PHE A 184 16.51 -3.35 -1.28
N ALA A 185 16.94 -4.57 -1.61
CA ALA A 185 18.36 -4.88 -1.76
C ALA A 185 19.00 -4.05 -2.89
N VAL A 186 18.33 -3.94 -4.04
CA VAL A 186 18.77 -3.12 -5.17
C VAL A 186 18.81 -1.65 -4.79
N LEU A 187 17.76 -1.11 -4.16
CA LEU A 187 17.74 0.29 -3.69
C LEU A 187 18.86 0.58 -2.71
N THR A 188 19.12 -0.34 -1.79
CA THR A 188 20.23 -0.19 -0.83
C THR A 188 21.59 -0.17 -1.54
N TRP A 189 21.78 -1.08 -2.49
CA TRP A 189 23.03 -1.16 -3.27
C TRP A 189 23.26 0.09 -4.13
N THR A 190 22.21 0.62 -4.73
CA THR A 190 22.33 1.81 -5.60
C THR A 190 22.40 3.11 -4.81
N GLY A 191 22.02 3.13 -3.54
CA GLY A 191 22.09 4.29 -2.65
C GLY A 191 23.39 4.40 -1.84
N LEU A 192 24.24 3.36 -1.88
CA LEU A 192 25.58 3.35 -1.24
C LEU A 192 26.67 3.80 -2.21
#